data_31f58170525080372e942b43488641fc
#
_entry.id   31f58170525080372e942b43488641fc
#
_cell.length_a   1.000
_cell.length_b   1.000
_cell.length_c   1.000
_cell.angle_alpha   90.00
_cell.angle_beta   90.00
_cell.angle_gamma   90.00
#
_symmetry.space_group_name_H-M   'P 1'
#
loop_
_entity.id
_entity.type
_entity.pdbx_description
1 polymer ?
#
loop_
_entity_poly.entity_id
_entity_poly.type
_entity_poly.pdbx_seq_one_letter_code
_entity_poly.pdbx_strand_id
1 'polypeptide(L)'
;MRRPYAGVRIGIDLDNTLIMYDHLFREIALQRSFIPNDFSGTKREIRDAVRCLPDGEREWQRLQAEVYGPAIGGARVAEGARDFVRAAREGGAELAIVSHKSTFAHIGTTNVNMREAARAWLRTSGLIGSQGIAEDAIYFEDTRARKIARIVALRCTHFIDDLEEVFDDAAFPAGVERLLLGLDHATPTRPYRTYASFHEIARAFSTA
;
A
#
# COMPACT_ATOMS: atom_id res chain seq x y z
N MET A 1 28.53 -13.74 -9.55
CA MET A 1 27.13 -14.01 -9.17
C MET A 1 26.22 -13.12 -9.99
N ARG A 2 25.18 -13.67 -10.65
CA ARG A 2 24.15 -12.86 -11.33
C ARG A 2 23.40 -12.05 -10.27
N ARG A 3 23.22 -10.74 -10.50
CA ARG A 3 22.36 -9.90 -9.67
C ARG A 3 20.96 -9.91 -10.29
N PRO A 4 19.99 -10.65 -9.70
CA PRO A 4 18.69 -10.89 -10.35
C PRO A 4 17.88 -9.61 -10.56
N TYR A 5 18.21 -8.54 -9.87
CA TYR A 5 17.51 -7.25 -9.96
C TYR A 5 18.36 -6.13 -10.61
N ALA A 6 19.46 -6.47 -11.29
CA ALA A 6 20.31 -5.46 -11.92
C ALA A 6 19.56 -4.67 -13.00
N GLY A 7 19.53 -3.34 -12.89
CA GLY A 7 18.80 -2.46 -13.81
C GLY A 7 17.28 -2.39 -13.57
N VAL A 8 16.76 -3.09 -12.55
CA VAL A 8 15.34 -3.06 -12.18
C VAL A 8 15.06 -1.85 -11.28
N ARG A 9 14.01 -1.09 -11.58
CA ARG A 9 13.47 0.00 -10.77
C ARG A 9 12.06 -0.34 -10.35
N ILE A 10 11.86 -0.57 -9.05
CA ILE A 10 10.58 -1.01 -8.51
C ILE A 10 9.97 0.13 -7.71
N GLY A 11 8.84 0.66 -8.19
CA GLY A 11 7.95 1.48 -7.40
C GLY A 11 6.98 0.59 -6.61
N ILE A 12 6.70 0.95 -5.37
CA ILE A 12 5.81 0.18 -4.49
C ILE A 12 4.83 1.14 -3.85
N ASP A 13 3.54 0.83 -3.91
CA ASP A 13 2.54 1.57 -3.13
C ASP A 13 2.71 1.31 -1.64
N LEU A 14 2.07 2.12 -0.82
CA LEU A 14 2.21 2.05 0.62
C LEU A 14 0.99 1.41 1.31
N ASP A 15 -0.19 2.04 1.17
CA ASP A 15 -1.39 1.68 1.92
C ASP A 15 -2.02 0.38 1.37
N ASN A 16 -2.22 -0.62 2.20
CA ASN A 16 -2.64 -2.00 1.88
C ASN A 16 -1.69 -2.77 0.94
N THR A 17 -0.54 -2.19 0.63
CA THR A 17 0.54 -2.84 -0.11
C THR A 17 1.70 -3.16 0.83
N LEU A 18 2.40 -2.16 1.37
CA LEU A 18 3.45 -2.35 2.39
C LEU A 18 2.92 -2.29 3.82
N ILE A 19 1.88 -1.47 4.06
CA ILE A 19 1.20 -1.33 5.35
C ILE A 19 -0.17 -2.01 5.29
N MET A 20 -0.44 -2.91 6.22
CA MET A 20 -1.72 -3.61 6.36
C MET A 20 -2.52 -3.05 7.52
N TYR A 21 -3.74 -2.58 7.24
CA TYR A 21 -4.62 -1.89 8.20
C TYR A 21 -5.87 -2.66 8.61
N ASP A 22 -6.21 -3.77 7.96
CA ASP A 22 -7.51 -4.43 8.10
C ASP A 22 -7.89 -4.74 9.55
N HIS A 23 -6.90 -5.21 10.34
CA HIS A 23 -7.12 -5.48 11.77
C HIS A 23 -7.42 -4.21 12.57
N LEU A 24 -6.80 -3.05 12.23
CA LEU A 24 -7.07 -1.78 12.89
C LEU A 24 -8.47 -1.25 12.57
N PHE A 25 -8.89 -1.35 11.29
CA PHE A 25 -10.26 -1.01 10.92
C PHE A 25 -11.26 -1.80 11.72
N ARG A 26 -11.04 -3.12 11.85
CA ARG A 26 -11.91 -3.99 12.64
C ARG A 26 -11.88 -3.64 14.12
N GLU A 27 -10.71 -3.49 14.72
CA GLU A 27 -10.53 -3.19 16.14
C GLU A 27 -11.25 -1.89 16.53
N ILE A 28 -11.01 -0.81 15.78
CA ILE A 28 -11.61 0.50 16.08
C ILE A 28 -13.12 0.49 15.79
N ALA A 29 -13.58 -0.20 14.72
CA ALA A 29 -15.01 -0.35 14.45
C ALA A 29 -15.73 -1.12 15.55
N LEU A 30 -15.11 -2.15 16.14
CA LEU A 30 -15.62 -2.86 17.31
C LEU A 30 -15.67 -1.97 18.56
N GLN A 31 -14.60 -1.25 18.86
CA GLN A 31 -14.53 -0.32 20.00
C GLN A 31 -15.61 0.76 19.94
N ARG A 32 -15.97 1.20 18.74
CA ARG A 32 -17.02 2.18 18.48
C ARG A 32 -18.41 1.58 18.34
N SER A 33 -18.56 0.27 18.50
CA SER A 33 -19.82 -0.46 18.28
C SER A 33 -20.43 -0.25 16.90
N PHE A 34 -19.60 0.00 15.88
CA PHE A 34 -20.03 0.13 14.48
C PHE A 34 -20.32 -1.22 13.83
N ILE A 35 -19.76 -2.28 14.37
CA ILE A 35 -19.95 -3.68 13.95
C ILE A 35 -20.15 -4.56 15.18
N PRO A 36 -20.87 -5.66 15.10
CA PRO A 36 -21.07 -6.60 16.21
C PRO A 36 -19.76 -7.35 16.53
N ASN A 37 -19.66 -7.86 17.78
CA ASN A 37 -18.44 -8.52 18.27
C ASN A 37 -18.03 -9.79 17.50
N ASP A 38 -18.99 -10.48 16.92
CA ASP A 38 -18.80 -11.68 16.09
C ASP A 38 -18.56 -11.38 14.60
N PHE A 39 -18.45 -10.09 14.24
CA PHE A 39 -18.21 -9.69 12.85
C PHE A 39 -16.86 -10.22 12.36
N SER A 40 -16.87 -10.96 11.24
CA SER A 40 -15.69 -11.59 10.64
C SER A 40 -15.37 -11.09 9.22
N GLY A 41 -16.03 -10.02 8.80
CA GLY A 41 -15.93 -9.47 7.45
C GLY A 41 -14.60 -8.75 7.16
N THR A 42 -14.41 -8.51 5.88
CA THR A 42 -13.30 -7.74 5.30
C THR A 42 -13.44 -6.24 5.60
N LYS A 43 -12.37 -5.46 5.35
CA LYS A 43 -12.42 -3.99 5.41
C LYS A 43 -13.54 -3.40 4.54
N ARG A 44 -13.81 -4.01 3.38
CA ARG A 44 -14.91 -3.59 2.50
C ARG A 44 -16.26 -3.74 3.19
N GLU A 45 -16.49 -4.89 3.81
CA GLU A 45 -17.72 -5.16 4.55
C GLU A 45 -17.84 -4.30 5.80
N ILE A 46 -16.74 -4.01 6.51
CA ILE A 46 -16.71 -3.02 7.60
C ILE A 46 -17.15 -1.64 7.09
N ARG A 47 -16.58 -1.19 5.97
CA ARG A 47 -16.97 0.07 5.33
C ARG A 47 -18.47 0.11 5.04
N ASP A 48 -18.96 -0.93 4.41
CA ASP A 48 -20.36 -1.00 3.97
C ASP A 48 -21.30 -1.03 5.20
N ALA A 49 -20.93 -1.75 6.26
CA ALA A 49 -21.66 -1.73 7.53
C ALA A 49 -21.67 -0.35 8.19
N VAL A 50 -20.52 0.31 8.29
CA VAL A 50 -20.41 1.67 8.86
C VAL A 50 -21.23 2.67 8.07
N ARG A 51 -21.22 2.58 6.73
CA ARG A 51 -21.99 3.47 5.86
C ARG A 51 -23.49 3.32 5.99
N CYS A 52 -23.97 2.18 6.49
CA CYS A 52 -25.40 1.96 6.79
C CYS A 52 -25.85 2.62 8.11
N LEU A 53 -24.93 3.13 8.93
CA LEU A 53 -25.26 3.82 10.19
C LEU A 53 -25.75 5.27 9.93
N PRO A 54 -26.45 5.90 10.89
CA PRO A 54 -26.70 7.34 10.84
C PRO A 54 -25.39 8.10 10.65
N ASP A 55 -25.36 9.08 9.72
CA ASP A 55 -24.14 9.79 9.30
C ASP A 55 -22.98 8.86 8.84
N GLY A 56 -23.29 7.66 8.38
CA GLY A 56 -22.35 6.57 8.16
C GLY A 56 -21.16 6.91 7.24
N GLU A 57 -21.36 7.73 6.20
CA GLU A 57 -20.24 8.20 5.36
C GLU A 57 -19.26 9.05 6.16
N ARG A 58 -19.76 9.92 7.04
CA ARG A 58 -18.93 10.76 7.91
C ARG A 58 -18.19 9.91 8.96
N GLU A 59 -18.86 8.91 9.53
CA GLU A 59 -18.25 7.98 10.49
C GLU A 59 -17.17 7.12 9.82
N TRP A 60 -17.40 6.67 8.59
CA TRP A 60 -16.38 5.98 7.81
C TRP A 60 -15.14 6.86 7.56
N GLN A 61 -15.33 8.12 7.19
CA GLN A 61 -14.21 9.06 6.98
C GLN A 61 -13.45 9.35 8.29
N ARG A 62 -14.16 9.43 9.43
CA ARG A 62 -13.52 9.55 10.75
C ARG A 62 -12.70 8.32 11.11
N LEU A 63 -13.25 7.14 10.85
CA LEU A 63 -12.56 5.87 11.07
C LEU A 63 -11.28 5.79 10.21
N GLN A 64 -11.37 6.17 8.95
CA GLN A 64 -10.19 6.24 8.08
C GLN A 64 -9.15 7.24 8.61
N ALA A 65 -9.57 8.43 9.02
CA ALA A 65 -8.67 9.45 9.59
C ALA A 65 -7.93 8.94 10.83
N GLU A 66 -8.60 8.17 11.68
CA GLU A 66 -7.99 7.58 12.86
C GLU A 66 -6.99 6.47 12.51
N VAL A 67 -7.39 5.53 11.64
CA VAL A 67 -6.54 4.39 11.24
C VAL A 67 -5.29 4.86 10.52
N TYR A 68 -5.43 5.77 9.54
CA TYR A 68 -4.29 6.26 8.76
C TYR A 68 -3.45 7.35 9.46
N GLY A 69 -3.92 7.85 10.58
CA GLY A 69 -3.27 8.88 11.37
C GLY A 69 -2.82 8.36 12.75
N PRO A 70 -3.56 8.65 13.83
CA PRO A 70 -3.13 8.33 15.19
C PRO A 70 -2.89 6.83 15.45
N ALA A 71 -3.69 5.96 14.86
CA ALA A 71 -3.62 4.51 15.08
C ALA A 71 -2.59 3.79 14.19
N ILE A 72 -1.92 4.49 13.27
CA ILE A 72 -0.98 3.88 12.31
C ILE A 72 0.13 3.07 12.97
N GLY A 73 0.52 3.43 14.20
CA GLY A 73 1.53 2.70 14.97
C GLY A 73 1.19 1.23 15.22
N GLY A 74 -0.09 0.87 15.22
CA GLY A 74 -0.57 -0.50 15.31
C GLY A 74 -0.61 -1.26 13.99
N ALA A 75 -0.37 -0.61 12.85
CA ALA A 75 -0.40 -1.26 11.54
C ALA A 75 0.71 -2.30 11.38
N ARG A 76 0.49 -3.28 10.52
CA ARG A 76 1.43 -4.39 10.27
C ARG A 76 2.13 -4.22 8.94
N VAL A 77 3.36 -4.71 8.85
CA VAL A 77 4.05 -4.85 7.57
C VAL A 77 3.44 -6.03 6.82
N ALA A 78 3.23 -5.86 5.51
CA ALA A 78 2.73 -6.92 4.65
C ALA A 78 3.67 -8.14 4.68
N GLU A 79 3.08 -9.33 4.57
CA GLU A 79 3.80 -10.59 4.62
C GLU A 79 4.87 -10.67 3.52
N GLY A 80 6.11 -10.98 3.91
CA GLY A 80 7.26 -11.08 3.02
C GLY A 80 7.83 -9.75 2.52
N ALA A 81 7.22 -8.59 2.83
CA ALA A 81 7.67 -7.30 2.29
C ALA A 81 9.10 -6.94 2.72
N ARG A 82 9.47 -7.19 3.99
CA ARG A 82 10.84 -6.90 4.46
C ARG A 82 11.89 -7.74 3.73
N ASP A 83 11.61 -9.03 3.56
CA ASP A 83 12.53 -9.95 2.89
C ASP A 83 12.64 -9.64 1.40
N PHE A 84 11.52 -9.30 0.76
CA PHE A 84 11.50 -8.84 -0.62
C PHE A 84 12.33 -7.57 -0.81
N VAL A 85 12.09 -6.53 0.00
CA VAL A 85 12.82 -5.26 -0.07
C VAL A 85 14.32 -5.46 0.10
N ARG A 86 14.72 -6.27 1.09
CA ARG A 86 16.14 -6.60 1.32
C ARG A 86 16.74 -7.35 0.14
N ALA A 87 16.10 -8.42 -0.32
CA ALA A 87 16.59 -9.22 -1.44
C ALA A 87 16.68 -8.44 -2.74
N ALA A 88 15.67 -7.59 -3.04
CA ALA A 88 15.69 -6.73 -4.21
C ALA A 88 16.84 -5.71 -4.15
N ARG A 89 17.06 -5.10 -2.99
CA ARG A 89 18.14 -4.13 -2.77
C ARG A 89 19.52 -4.78 -2.92
N GLU A 90 19.75 -5.94 -2.27
CA GLU A 90 20.98 -6.72 -2.38
C GLU A 90 21.22 -7.21 -3.81
N GLY A 91 20.16 -7.55 -4.52
CA GLY A 91 20.17 -7.96 -5.93
C GLY A 91 20.39 -6.82 -6.92
N GLY A 92 20.44 -5.56 -6.46
CA GLY A 92 20.79 -4.40 -7.28
C GLY A 92 19.60 -3.61 -7.82
N ALA A 93 18.37 -3.82 -7.30
CA ALA A 93 17.23 -2.97 -7.64
C ALA A 93 17.34 -1.57 -7.03
N GLU A 94 16.82 -0.59 -7.76
CA GLU A 94 16.44 0.71 -7.21
C GLU A 94 15.00 0.61 -6.72
N LEU A 95 14.74 1.00 -5.47
CA LEU A 95 13.43 0.90 -4.84
C LEU A 95 12.90 2.28 -4.47
N ALA A 96 11.61 2.52 -4.69
CA ALA A 96 10.93 3.73 -4.26
C ALA A 96 9.52 3.41 -3.75
N ILE A 97 9.06 4.16 -2.75
CA ILE A 97 7.66 4.19 -2.34
C ILE A 97 6.96 5.33 -3.09
N VAL A 98 5.86 5.03 -3.78
CA VAL A 98 5.04 6.03 -4.48
C VAL A 98 3.58 5.82 -4.11
N SER A 99 3.08 6.62 -3.19
CA SER A 99 1.72 6.47 -2.65
C SER A 99 0.85 7.69 -2.90
N HIS A 100 -0.42 7.44 -3.20
CA HIS A 100 -1.45 8.47 -3.19
C HIS A 100 -1.93 8.66 -1.74
N LYS A 101 -1.43 9.69 -1.06
CA LYS A 101 -1.75 9.95 0.34
C LYS A 101 -1.93 11.44 0.62
N SER A 102 -3.10 11.82 1.10
CA SER A 102 -3.39 13.20 1.53
C SER A 102 -2.51 13.60 2.72
N THR A 103 -2.19 14.89 2.84
CA THR A 103 -1.44 15.41 3.99
C THR A 103 -2.29 15.36 5.26
N PHE A 104 -3.56 15.76 5.15
CA PHE A 104 -4.52 15.76 6.26
C PHE A 104 -5.79 15.01 5.87
N ALA A 105 -6.50 14.48 6.84
CA ALA A 105 -7.83 13.93 6.63
C ALA A 105 -8.81 15.05 6.25
N HIS A 106 -9.72 14.78 5.32
CA HIS A 106 -10.73 15.76 4.92
C HIS A 106 -11.78 16.01 6.02
N ILE A 107 -11.99 15.04 6.90
CA ILE A 107 -12.92 15.09 8.03
C ILE A 107 -12.26 14.45 9.24
N GLY A 108 -12.40 15.05 10.40
CA GLY A 108 -11.90 14.54 11.68
C GLY A 108 -11.46 15.69 12.58
N THR A 109 -11.32 15.39 13.87
CA THR A 109 -10.86 16.35 14.88
C THR A 109 -9.34 16.33 15.04
N THR A 110 -8.63 15.49 14.29
CA THR A 110 -7.19 15.31 14.42
C THR A 110 -6.48 16.09 13.33
N ASN A 111 -5.68 17.09 13.72
CA ASN A 111 -4.71 17.75 12.82
C ASN A 111 -3.48 16.86 12.56
N VAL A 112 -3.67 15.55 12.47
CA VAL A 112 -2.56 14.63 12.23
C VAL A 112 -2.17 14.69 10.77
N ASN A 113 -0.89 14.97 10.52
CA ASN A 113 -0.31 14.86 9.20
C ASN A 113 -0.11 13.37 8.88
N MET A 114 -0.95 12.82 8.00
CA MET A 114 -0.94 11.39 7.64
C MET A 114 0.34 10.98 6.91
N ARG A 115 1.00 11.90 6.20
CA ARG A 115 2.30 11.63 5.54
C ARG A 115 3.41 11.51 6.56
N GLU A 116 3.43 12.39 7.58
CA GLU A 116 4.42 12.31 8.67
C GLU A 116 4.17 11.07 9.54
N ALA A 117 2.93 10.72 9.81
CA ALA A 117 2.57 9.50 10.52
C ALA A 117 3.06 8.25 9.75
N ALA A 118 2.85 8.21 8.43
CA ALA A 118 3.35 7.14 7.57
C ALA A 118 4.89 7.08 7.53
N ARG A 119 5.58 8.23 7.45
CA ARG A 119 7.05 8.26 7.52
C ARG A 119 7.58 7.76 8.87
N ALA A 120 6.95 8.18 9.98
CA ALA A 120 7.31 7.71 11.31
C ALA A 120 7.15 6.19 11.44
N TRP A 121 6.04 5.65 10.94
CA TRP A 121 5.82 4.20 10.91
C TRP A 121 6.86 3.49 10.04
N LEU A 122 7.18 4.01 8.85
CA LEU A 122 8.20 3.44 7.97
C LEU A 122 9.57 3.33 8.64
N ARG A 123 9.98 4.34 9.44
CA ARG A 123 11.25 4.32 10.19
C ARG A 123 11.33 3.18 11.18
N THR A 124 10.21 2.76 11.77
CA THR A 124 10.14 1.66 12.74
C THR A 124 9.82 0.31 12.10
N SER A 125 9.37 0.30 10.85
CA SER A 125 8.89 -0.89 10.16
C SER A 125 10.01 -1.85 9.71
N GLY A 126 11.26 -1.38 9.62
CA GLY A 126 12.37 -2.13 9.02
C GLY A 126 12.33 -2.18 7.48
N LEU A 127 11.47 -1.38 6.84
CA LEU A 127 11.37 -1.30 5.36
C LEU A 127 12.30 -0.25 4.76
N ILE A 128 12.71 0.76 5.55
CA ILE A 128 13.60 1.83 5.10
C ILE A 128 14.94 1.79 5.85
N GLY A 129 15.96 2.39 5.26
CA GLY A 129 17.30 2.46 5.81
C GLY A 129 18.36 1.85 4.90
N SER A 130 19.55 1.57 5.45
CA SER A 130 20.72 1.14 4.67
C SER A 130 20.52 -0.16 3.88
N GLN A 131 19.70 -1.08 4.38
CA GLN A 131 19.36 -2.35 3.72
C GLN A 131 17.95 -2.35 3.10
N GLY A 132 17.25 -1.24 3.17
CA GLY A 132 15.88 -1.09 2.70
C GLY A 132 15.74 -0.02 1.60
N ILE A 133 14.56 0.55 1.53
CA ILE A 133 14.26 1.70 0.67
C ILE A 133 14.91 2.94 1.27
N ALA A 134 15.53 3.78 0.45
CA ALA A 134 16.12 5.03 0.90
C ALA A 134 15.03 6.02 1.36
N GLU A 135 15.28 6.81 2.42
CA GLU A 135 14.27 7.71 2.98
C GLU A 135 13.89 8.85 2.00
N ASP A 136 14.81 9.25 1.14
CA ASP A 136 14.60 10.22 0.06
C ASP A 136 13.90 9.64 -1.16
N ALA A 137 13.73 8.31 -1.22
CA ALA A 137 12.94 7.61 -2.24
C ALA A 137 11.48 7.36 -1.84
N ILE A 138 10.93 8.14 -0.89
CA ILE A 138 9.54 8.06 -0.45
C ILE A 138 8.77 9.26 -0.99
N TYR A 139 7.80 9.01 -1.86
CA TYR A 139 6.99 10.02 -2.54
C TYR A 139 5.53 9.87 -2.16
N PHE A 140 4.93 10.95 -1.64
CA PHE A 140 3.50 11.06 -1.39
C PHE A 140 2.89 12.05 -2.37
N GLU A 141 1.92 11.61 -3.12
CA GLU A 141 1.25 12.40 -4.13
C GLU A 141 -0.21 12.68 -3.73
N ASP A 142 -0.76 13.84 -4.14
CA ASP A 142 -2.10 14.24 -3.74
C ASP A 142 -3.20 13.58 -4.59
N THR A 143 -2.84 13.05 -5.77
CA THR A 143 -3.80 12.44 -6.70
C THR A 143 -3.19 11.20 -7.38
N ARG A 144 -4.07 10.31 -7.85
CA ARG A 144 -3.66 9.15 -8.66
C ARG A 144 -2.89 9.59 -9.92
N ALA A 145 -3.33 10.63 -10.59
CA ALA A 145 -2.63 11.14 -11.77
C ALA A 145 -1.19 11.59 -11.46
N ARG A 146 -0.96 12.24 -10.30
CA ARG A 146 0.39 12.60 -9.85
C ARG A 146 1.20 11.37 -9.44
N LYS A 147 0.57 10.36 -8.81
CA LYS A 147 1.21 9.07 -8.52
C LYS A 147 1.74 8.43 -9.81
N ILE A 148 0.91 8.36 -10.86
CA ILE A 148 1.30 7.82 -12.16
C ILE A 148 2.43 8.65 -12.80
N ALA A 149 2.34 9.98 -12.76
CA ALA A 149 3.40 10.86 -13.25
C ALA A 149 4.73 10.65 -12.50
N ARG A 150 4.68 10.36 -11.18
CA ARG A 150 5.86 10.03 -10.38
C ARG A 150 6.47 8.69 -10.82
N ILE A 151 5.65 7.67 -11.07
CA ILE A 151 6.09 6.35 -11.59
C ILE A 151 6.89 6.54 -12.90
N VAL A 152 6.37 7.37 -13.82
CA VAL A 152 7.05 7.72 -15.07
C VAL A 152 8.37 8.45 -14.82
N ALA A 153 8.36 9.48 -13.95
CA ALA A 153 9.55 10.30 -13.65
C ALA A 153 10.69 9.48 -13.03
N LEU A 154 10.35 8.48 -12.19
CA LEU A 154 11.30 7.54 -11.60
C LEU A 154 11.76 6.47 -12.59
N ARG A 155 11.19 6.43 -13.80
CA ARG A 155 11.45 5.41 -14.81
C ARG A 155 11.30 4.00 -14.22
N CYS A 156 10.24 3.76 -13.45
CA CYS A 156 9.97 2.45 -12.91
C CYS A 156 9.89 1.43 -14.05
N THR A 157 10.49 0.26 -13.84
CA THR A 157 10.34 -0.90 -14.73
C THR A 157 9.22 -1.82 -14.24
N HIS A 158 8.94 -1.79 -12.93
CA HIS A 158 7.90 -2.57 -12.25
C HIS A 158 7.19 -1.67 -11.24
N PHE A 159 5.90 -1.90 -11.05
CA PHE A 159 5.12 -1.24 -10.00
C PHE A 159 4.25 -2.25 -9.27
N ILE A 160 4.30 -2.21 -7.93
CA ILE A 160 3.51 -3.08 -7.04
C ILE A 160 2.42 -2.21 -6.38
N ASP A 161 1.17 -2.62 -6.52
CA ASP A 161 -0.01 -1.90 -6.00
C ASP A 161 -1.12 -2.91 -5.63
N ASP A 162 -2.00 -2.56 -4.70
CA ASP A 162 -3.20 -3.33 -4.37
C ASP A 162 -4.45 -2.86 -5.15
N LEU A 163 -4.36 -1.72 -5.85
CA LEU A 163 -5.48 -1.11 -6.56
C LEU A 163 -5.40 -1.32 -8.07
N GLU A 164 -6.35 -2.05 -8.61
CA GLU A 164 -6.53 -2.26 -10.05
C GLU A 164 -6.70 -0.94 -10.82
N GLU A 165 -7.43 0.01 -10.22
CA GLU A 165 -7.71 1.31 -10.83
C GLU A 165 -6.45 2.13 -11.11
N VAL A 166 -5.32 1.82 -10.47
CA VAL A 166 -4.03 2.42 -10.80
C VAL A 166 -3.50 1.85 -12.11
N PHE A 167 -3.61 0.54 -12.29
CA PHE A 167 -3.12 -0.19 -13.45
C PHE A 167 -4.01 -0.02 -14.69
N ASP A 168 -5.32 0.16 -14.47
CA ASP A 168 -6.32 0.34 -15.53
C ASP A 168 -6.41 1.79 -16.01
N ASP A 169 -5.73 2.72 -15.33
CA ASP A 169 -5.69 4.12 -15.77
C ASP A 169 -4.96 4.24 -17.12
N ALA A 170 -5.60 4.91 -18.08
CA ALA A 170 -5.06 5.08 -19.42
C ALA A 170 -3.70 5.81 -19.46
N ALA A 171 -3.37 6.59 -18.41
CA ALA A 171 -2.09 7.26 -18.28
C ALA A 171 -0.99 6.37 -17.67
N PHE A 172 -1.32 5.14 -17.22
CA PHE A 172 -0.32 4.24 -16.68
C PHE A 172 0.66 3.78 -17.78
N PRO A 173 1.99 3.89 -17.58
CA PRO A 173 2.96 3.65 -18.63
C PRO A 173 2.98 2.19 -19.08
N ALA A 174 2.80 1.96 -20.39
CA ALA A 174 2.72 0.63 -20.99
C ALA A 174 4.00 -0.22 -20.81
N GLY A 175 5.16 0.43 -20.64
CA GLY A 175 6.45 -0.25 -20.45
C GLY A 175 6.75 -0.65 -18.99
N VAL A 176 5.85 -0.38 -18.05
CA VAL A 176 6.01 -0.76 -16.64
C VAL A 176 5.25 -2.05 -16.37
N GLU A 177 5.96 -3.06 -15.86
CA GLU A 177 5.33 -4.31 -15.44
C GLU A 177 4.44 -4.07 -14.20
N ARG A 178 3.19 -4.52 -14.30
CA ARG A 178 2.14 -4.31 -13.29
C ARG A 178 2.06 -5.54 -12.41
N LEU A 179 2.32 -5.37 -11.11
CA LEU A 179 2.32 -6.44 -10.12
C LEU A 179 1.21 -6.14 -9.11
N LEU A 180 0.03 -6.71 -9.33
CA LEU A 180 -1.13 -6.52 -8.43
C LEU A 180 -0.95 -7.40 -7.19
N LEU A 181 -0.97 -6.78 -6.02
CA LEU A 181 -0.94 -7.48 -4.74
C LEU A 181 -2.37 -7.65 -4.21
N GLY A 182 -2.87 -8.88 -4.13
CA GLY A 182 -4.23 -9.15 -3.64
C GLY A 182 -4.54 -10.64 -3.62
N LEU A 183 -5.54 -11.01 -2.81
CA LEU A 183 -5.96 -12.40 -2.66
C LEU A 183 -6.93 -12.88 -3.75
N ASP A 184 -7.44 -11.97 -4.58
CA ASP A 184 -8.48 -12.31 -5.56
C ASP A 184 -7.86 -12.77 -6.88
N HIS A 185 -7.59 -14.07 -6.96
CA HIS A 185 -7.09 -14.76 -8.15
C HIS A 185 -8.17 -15.02 -9.21
N ALA A 186 -9.41 -14.53 -9.02
CA ALA A 186 -10.59 -15.01 -9.73
C ALA A 186 -10.85 -14.38 -11.10
N THR A 187 -9.98 -13.46 -11.60
CA THR A 187 -10.23 -12.84 -12.91
C THR A 187 -9.15 -13.22 -13.93
N PRO A 188 -9.37 -14.26 -14.75
CA PRO A 188 -8.38 -14.77 -15.72
C PRO A 188 -8.04 -13.83 -16.90
N THR A 189 -8.69 -12.68 -16.99
CA THR A 189 -8.68 -11.83 -18.21
C THR A 189 -7.86 -10.54 -18.07
N ARG A 190 -7.09 -10.39 -17.00
CA ARG A 190 -6.31 -9.15 -16.76
C ARG A 190 -4.98 -9.16 -17.52
N PRO A 191 -4.54 -8.02 -18.08
CA PRO A 191 -3.27 -7.91 -18.78
C PRO A 191 -2.06 -7.82 -17.83
N TYR A 192 -2.23 -8.11 -16.54
CA TYR A 192 -1.18 -8.04 -15.51
C TYR A 192 -1.30 -9.19 -14.51
N ARG A 193 -0.18 -9.49 -13.84
CA ARG A 193 -0.08 -10.61 -12.90
C ARG A 193 -0.57 -10.20 -11.51
N THR A 194 -1.31 -11.10 -10.85
CA THR A 194 -1.75 -10.97 -9.46
C THR A 194 -0.93 -11.90 -8.57
N TYR A 195 -0.58 -11.42 -7.38
CA TYR A 195 0.22 -12.14 -6.39
C TYR A 195 -0.45 -12.04 -5.03
N ALA A 196 -0.47 -13.15 -4.28
CA ALA A 196 -1.05 -13.18 -2.94
C ALA A 196 -0.12 -12.56 -1.88
N SER A 197 1.18 -12.49 -2.12
CA SER A 197 2.16 -11.99 -1.17
C SER A 197 3.45 -11.51 -1.83
N PHE A 198 4.28 -10.78 -1.09
CA PHE A 198 5.64 -10.44 -1.53
C PHE A 198 6.55 -11.65 -1.72
N HIS A 199 6.27 -12.77 -1.06
CA HIS A 199 6.99 -14.03 -1.30
C HIS A 199 6.76 -14.55 -2.72
N GLU A 200 5.55 -14.44 -3.24
CA GLU A 200 5.25 -14.82 -4.62
C GLU A 200 5.90 -13.89 -5.64
N ILE A 201 5.87 -12.57 -5.38
CA ILE A 201 6.57 -11.59 -6.21
C ILE A 201 8.07 -11.91 -6.24
N ALA A 202 8.70 -12.18 -5.09
CA ALA A 202 10.13 -12.52 -5.02
C ALA A 202 10.46 -13.76 -5.86
N ARG A 203 9.61 -14.79 -5.81
CA ARG A 203 9.79 -16.02 -6.63
C ARG A 203 9.73 -15.72 -8.12
N ALA A 204 8.82 -14.84 -8.55
CA ALA A 204 8.69 -14.46 -9.96
C ALA A 204 9.97 -13.80 -10.51
N PHE A 205 10.65 -12.96 -9.70
CA PHE A 205 11.94 -12.37 -10.09
C PHE A 205 13.10 -13.39 -10.12
N SER A 206 13.00 -14.45 -9.33
CA SER A 206 14.07 -15.48 -9.27
C SER A 206 14.03 -16.45 -10.45
N THR A 207 12.90 -16.53 -11.15
CA THR A 207 12.66 -17.44 -12.28
C THR A 207 12.75 -16.76 -13.65
N ALA A 208 12.89 -15.44 -13.71
CA ALA A 208 13.07 -14.64 -14.90
C ALA A 208 14.56 -14.40 -15.21
#